data_d9aea4f034ff1ada86fe6a00214114da
#
_entry.id   d9aea4f034ff1ada86fe6a00214114da
#
_cell.length_a   1.000
_cell.length_b   1.000
_cell.length_c   1.000
_cell.angle_alpha   90.00
_cell.angle_beta   90.00
_cell.angle_gamma   90.00
#
_symmetry.space_group_name_H-M   'P 1'
#
loop_
_entity.id
_entity.type
_entity.pdbx_description
1 polymer ?
#
loop_
_entity_poly.entity_id
_entity_poly.type
_entity_poly.pdbx_seq_one_letter_code
_entity_poly.pdbx_strand_id
1 'polypeptide(L)'
;IDFSFKSGFSKDKKTVWKTCIFDLTNASNGCYNAKVYSNTAAKYWWSDFLELTPVIDDERNTQVAFKAIDHELYSIIKRNAPFDHTVLRNAFVSKFKRSEHLDYDSMIHEIMDNYTPSDLSTDELSNLRDKLLELPDVRKFDRQFTPVPSVIKARIKREYDVYQGIKLQITDEIDKIEEVIYSERDEHGTQYLKIRTTDNVTFKRFFKRKEK
;
A
#
# COMPACT_ATOMS: atom_id res chain seq x y z
N ILE A 1 -2.23 -19.36 -44.10
CA ILE A 1 -2.99 -19.35 -42.84
C ILE A 1 -3.70 -18.00 -42.82
N ASP A 2 -5.03 -18.03 -43.05
CA ASP A 2 -5.86 -16.82 -43.00
C ASP A 2 -6.17 -16.47 -41.53
N PHE A 3 -5.70 -15.29 -41.09
CA PHE A 3 -6.08 -14.73 -39.82
C PHE A 3 -7.37 -13.90 -39.99
N SER A 4 -8.50 -14.39 -39.49
CA SER A 4 -9.68 -13.57 -39.38
C SER A 4 -9.60 -12.73 -38.10
N PHE A 5 -9.58 -11.41 -38.24
CA PHE A 5 -9.80 -10.49 -37.12
C PHE A 5 -11.22 -10.68 -36.56
N LYS A 6 -11.34 -11.30 -35.41
CA LYS A 6 -12.56 -11.16 -34.64
C LYS A 6 -12.60 -9.73 -34.06
N SER A 7 -13.57 -8.97 -34.47
CA SER A 7 -13.74 -7.56 -34.12
C SER A 7 -13.85 -7.37 -32.60
N GLY A 8 -12.97 -6.52 -32.07
CA GLY A 8 -13.19 -5.78 -30.85
C GLY A 8 -12.66 -6.45 -29.58
N PHE A 9 -11.84 -5.70 -28.87
CA PHE A 9 -11.60 -5.95 -27.45
C PHE A 9 -12.92 -5.80 -26.68
N SER A 10 -13.23 -6.75 -25.82
CA SER A 10 -14.35 -6.63 -24.91
C SER A 10 -14.18 -5.37 -24.04
N LYS A 11 -15.26 -4.58 -23.88
CA LYS A 11 -15.29 -3.47 -22.95
C LYS A 11 -15.31 -3.91 -21.48
N ASP A 12 -15.53 -5.21 -21.24
CA ASP A 12 -15.45 -5.78 -19.92
C ASP A 12 -13.99 -6.09 -19.57
N LYS A 13 -13.42 -5.34 -18.62
CA LYS A 13 -12.07 -5.54 -18.11
C LYS A 13 -11.80 -6.95 -17.59
N LYS A 14 -12.83 -7.68 -17.17
CA LYS A 14 -12.71 -9.07 -16.69
C LYS A 14 -12.36 -10.07 -17.78
N THR A 15 -12.52 -9.70 -19.05
CA THR A 15 -12.22 -10.57 -20.19
C THR A 15 -10.84 -10.36 -20.81
N VAL A 16 -10.12 -9.30 -20.39
CA VAL A 16 -8.75 -9.03 -20.83
C VAL A 16 -7.77 -9.69 -19.87
N TRP A 17 -7.16 -10.78 -20.28
CA TRP A 17 -6.26 -11.57 -19.45
C TRP A 17 -4.81 -11.12 -19.58
N LYS A 18 -4.39 -10.79 -20.80
CA LYS A 18 -3.02 -10.37 -21.12
C LYS A 18 -3.05 -9.42 -22.31
N THR A 19 -2.27 -8.35 -22.22
CA THR A 19 -2.13 -7.37 -23.31
C THR A 19 -0.69 -6.89 -23.37
N CYS A 20 -0.17 -6.72 -24.58
CA CYS A 20 1.09 -6.05 -24.83
C CYS A 20 0.88 -4.99 -25.91
N ILE A 21 1.35 -3.78 -25.65
CA ILE A 21 1.32 -2.64 -26.57
C ILE A 21 2.76 -2.22 -26.81
N PHE A 22 3.25 -2.39 -28.05
CA PHE A 22 4.57 -1.92 -28.46
C PHE A 22 4.49 -0.46 -28.91
N ASP A 23 5.38 0.37 -28.39
CA ASP A 23 5.60 1.72 -28.90
C ASP A 23 6.67 1.65 -30.01
N LEU A 24 6.21 1.72 -31.26
CA LEU A 24 7.08 1.66 -32.44
C LEU A 24 7.65 3.04 -32.84
N THR A 25 7.23 4.12 -32.17
CA THR A 25 7.63 5.49 -32.51
C THR A 25 8.97 5.89 -31.90
N ASN A 26 9.38 5.27 -30.81
CA ASN A 26 10.58 5.59 -30.03
C ASN A 26 11.56 4.41 -29.98
N ALA A 27 12.01 3.95 -31.13
CA ALA A 27 13.10 2.97 -31.18
C ALA A 27 14.44 3.66 -30.86
N SER A 28 15.05 3.31 -29.74
CA SER A 28 16.43 3.70 -29.46
C SER A 28 17.32 2.45 -29.50
N ASN A 29 18.37 2.50 -30.30
CA ASN A 29 19.32 1.39 -30.45
C ASN A 29 18.71 0.05 -30.87
N GLY A 30 17.63 0.07 -31.67
CA GLY A 30 16.95 -1.16 -32.13
C GLY A 30 16.04 -1.81 -31.06
N CYS A 31 15.86 -1.18 -29.93
CA CYS A 31 14.95 -1.63 -28.89
C CYS A 31 13.65 -0.82 -28.89
N TYR A 32 12.52 -1.50 -28.75
CA TYR A 32 11.19 -0.89 -28.61
C TYR A 32 10.71 -0.97 -27.16
N ASN A 33 10.01 0.07 -26.72
CA ASN A 33 9.32 0.02 -25.44
C ASN A 33 7.98 -0.71 -25.58
N ALA A 34 7.60 -1.47 -24.57
CA ALA A 34 6.31 -2.14 -24.51
C ALA A 34 5.62 -1.87 -23.16
N LYS A 35 4.29 -1.72 -23.21
CA LYS A 35 3.44 -1.74 -22.02
C LYS A 35 2.76 -3.09 -21.95
N VAL A 36 2.96 -3.80 -20.86
CA VAL A 36 2.43 -5.15 -20.64
C VAL A 36 1.44 -5.14 -19.51
N TYR A 37 0.31 -5.80 -19.71
CA TYR A 37 -0.66 -6.09 -18.68
C TYR A 37 -0.89 -7.60 -18.57
N SER A 38 -1.02 -8.09 -17.33
CA SER A 38 -1.45 -9.46 -17.04
C SER A 38 -2.38 -9.43 -15.83
N ASN A 39 -3.49 -10.15 -15.90
CA ASN A 39 -4.42 -10.30 -14.77
C ASN A 39 -3.92 -11.24 -13.68
N THR A 40 -2.83 -11.94 -13.94
CA THR A 40 -2.12 -12.81 -13.01
C THR A 40 -0.63 -12.50 -13.07
N ALA A 41 0.11 -12.78 -12.00
CA ALA A 41 1.57 -12.62 -11.92
C ALA A 41 2.31 -13.58 -12.87
N ALA A 42 2.00 -13.48 -14.16
CA ALA A 42 2.50 -14.41 -15.17
C ALA A 42 3.81 -13.91 -15.76
N LYS A 43 4.93 -14.04 -15.01
CA LYS A 43 6.27 -13.68 -15.47
C LYS A 43 6.59 -14.31 -16.84
N TYR A 44 6.17 -15.57 -17.06
CA TYR A 44 6.38 -16.26 -18.34
C TYR A 44 5.80 -15.48 -19.53
N TRP A 45 4.75 -14.69 -19.34
CA TRP A 45 4.10 -13.95 -20.42
C TRP A 45 5.02 -12.87 -21.02
N TRP A 46 5.64 -12.08 -20.18
CA TRP A 46 6.49 -10.99 -20.66
C TRP A 46 7.97 -11.39 -20.74
N SER A 47 8.48 -12.27 -19.84
CA SER A 47 9.88 -12.71 -19.81
C SER A 47 10.13 -13.80 -20.84
N ASP A 48 9.38 -14.91 -20.78
CA ASP A 48 9.72 -16.11 -21.54
C ASP A 48 9.08 -16.10 -22.93
N PHE A 49 7.83 -15.58 -23.04
CA PHE A 49 7.10 -15.56 -24.30
C PHE A 49 7.37 -14.30 -25.13
N LEU A 50 7.36 -13.11 -24.52
CA LEU A 50 7.62 -11.85 -25.23
C LEU A 50 9.10 -11.44 -25.19
N GLU A 51 9.94 -12.13 -24.44
CA GLU A 51 11.39 -11.87 -24.30
C GLU A 51 11.70 -10.41 -23.90
N LEU A 52 10.81 -9.81 -23.06
CA LEU A 52 10.94 -8.44 -22.61
C LEU A 52 11.78 -8.35 -21.34
N THR A 53 12.50 -7.24 -21.18
CA THR A 53 13.21 -6.89 -19.95
C THR A 53 12.54 -5.70 -19.29
N PRO A 54 12.25 -5.74 -17.97
CA PRO A 54 11.69 -4.60 -17.26
C PRO A 54 12.59 -3.37 -17.36
N VAL A 55 12.00 -2.22 -17.62
CA VAL A 55 12.70 -0.92 -17.60
C VAL A 55 13.01 -0.49 -16.18
N ILE A 56 12.11 -0.85 -15.25
CA ILE A 56 12.23 -0.57 -13.81
C ILE A 56 12.16 -1.91 -13.09
N ASP A 57 13.12 -2.17 -12.20
CA ASP A 57 13.13 -3.39 -11.40
C ASP A 57 12.12 -3.33 -10.24
N ASP A 58 11.81 -4.48 -9.66
CA ASP A 58 10.85 -4.63 -8.58
C ASP A 58 11.27 -3.87 -7.30
N GLU A 59 12.57 -3.79 -7.02
CA GLU A 59 13.09 -3.04 -5.86
C GLU A 59 12.82 -1.53 -6.01
N ARG A 60 13.11 -0.97 -7.17
CA ARG A 60 12.87 0.43 -7.48
C ARG A 60 11.38 0.75 -7.52
N ASN A 61 10.56 -0.11 -8.15
CA ASN A 61 9.11 0.01 -8.13
C ASN A 61 8.58 0.06 -6.70
N THR A 62 9.03 -0.89 -5.85
CA THR A 62 8.64 -0.95 -4.43
C THR A 62 9.02 0.32 -3.67
N GLN A 63 10.26 0.80 -3.82
CA GLN A 63 10.75 2.00 -3.13
C GLN A 63 9.99 3.25 -3.55
N VAL A 64 9.82 3.46 -4.86
CA VAL A 64 9.18 4.66 -5.40
C VAL A 64 7.70 4.67 -5.06
N ALA A 65 6.99 3.57 -5.27
CA ALA A 65 5.57 3.45 -4.97
C ALA A 65 5.28 3.67 -3.48
N PHE A 66 5.99 2.96 -2.60
CA PHE A 66 5.79 3.09 -1.15
C PHE A 66 6.12 4.50 -0.64
N LYS A 67 7.23 5.10 -1.12
CA LYS A 67 7.60 6.48 -0.77
C LYS A 67 6.54 7.49 -1.23
N ALA A 68 5.99 7.31 -2.41
CA ALA A 68 4.97 8.19 -2.97
C ALA A 68 3.67 8.11 -2.15
N ILE A 69 3.20 6.90 -1.84
CA ILE A 69 2.05 6.69 -0.96
C ILE A 69 2.28 7.32 0.42
N ASP A 70 3.41 7.03 1.06
CA ASP A 70 3.75 7.54 2.40
C ASP A 70 3.76 9.08 2.43
N HIS A 71 4.18 9.72 1.33
CA HIS A 71 4.16 11.18 1.17
C HIS A 71 2.73 11.73 1.05
N GLU A 72 1.88 11.11 0.23
CA GLU A 72 0.49 11.55 0.07
C GLU A 72 -0.31 11.34 1.37
N LEU A 73 -0.14 10.19 2.03
CA LEU A 73 -0.76 9.92 3.32
C LEU A 73 -0.33 10.93 4.39
N TYR A 74 0.93 11.39 4.39
CA TYR A 74 1.37 12.42 5.34
C TYR A 74 0.58 13.72 5.21
N SER A 75 -0.01 14.02 4.05
CA SER A 75 -0.88 15.18 3.86
C SER A 75 -2.13 15.14 4.76
N ILE A 76 -2.58 13.94 5.17
CA ILE A 76 -3.73 13.73 6.05
C ILE A 76 -3.45 14.29 7.46
N ILE A 77 -2.23 14.14 7.96
CA ILE A 77 -1.83 14.66 9.28
C ILE A 77 -2.01 16.18 9.31
N LYS A 78 -1.68 16.86 8.21
CA LYS A 78 -1.87 18.32 8.07
C LYS A 78 -3.34 18.75 8.11
N ARG A 79 -4.27 17.82 7.90
CA ARG A 79 -5.72 18.03 7.96
C ARG A 79 -6.31 17.60 9.32
N ASN A 80 -5.46 17.34 10.32
CA ASN A 80 -5.85 16.89 11.65
C ASN A 80 -6.55 15.52 11.67
N ALA A 81 -6.22 14.62 10.75
CA ALA A 81 -6.72 13.24 10.69
C ALA A 81 -5.61 12.21 10.93
N PRO A 82 -4.90 12.22 12.09
CA PRO A 82 -3.79 11.32 12.36
C PRO A 82 -4.22 9.87 12.59
N PHE A 83 -5.46 9.64 13.02
CA PHE A 83 -6.01 8.30 13.18
C PHE A 83 -6.18 7.62 11.81
N ASP A 84 -6.86 8.28 10.86
CA ASP A 84 -7.04 7.79 9.51
C ASP A 84 -5.70 7.53 8.81
N HIS A 85 -4.71 8.42 9.02
CA HIS A 85 -3.35 8.20 8.55
C HIS A 85 -2.76 6.89 9.09
N THR A 86 -2.92 6.62 10.39
CA THR A 86 -2.33 5.45 11.03
C THR A 86 -2.92 4.16 10.46
N VAL A 87 -4.24 4.10 10.33
CA VAL A 87 -4.96 2.91 9.82
C VAL A 87 -4.66 2.67 8.34
N LEU A 88 -4.81 3.70 7.50
CA LEU A 88 -4.55 3.58 6.06
C LEU A 88 -3.10 3.21 5.79
N ARG A 89 -2.15 3.86 6.46
CA ARG A 89 -0.74 3.55 6.30
C ARG A 89 -0.43 2.10 6.67
N ASN A 90 -0.99 1.61 7.77
CA ASN A 90 -0.82 0.21 8.19
C ASN A 90 -1.37 -0.77 7.14
N ALA A 91 -2.52 -0.46 6.53
CA ALA A 91 -3.10 -1.26 5.45
C ALA A 91 -2.18 -1.33 4.22
N PHE A 92 -1.59 -0.21 3.79
CA PHE A 92 -0.61 -0.21 2.71
C PHE A 92 0.65 -1.00 3.05
N VAL A 93 1.20 -0.85 4.27
CA VAL A 93 2.35 -1.65 4.72
C VAL A 93 2.04 -3.14 4.62
N SER A 94 0.85 -3.57 5.05
CA SER A 94 0.43 -4.97 4.97
C SER A 94 0.40 -5.48 3.53
N LYS A 95 -0.15 -4.69 2.60
CA LYS A 95 -0.18 -5.07 1.17
C LYS A 95 1.21 -5.24 0.58
N PHE A 96 2.12 -4.29 0.81
CA PHE A 96 3.50 -4.38 0.32
C PHE A 96 4.27 -5.56 0.91
N LYS A 97 3.90 -6.03 2.11
CA LYS A 97 4.59 -7.15 2.74
C LYS A 97 4.04 -8.53 2.38
N ARG A 98 2.73 -8.63 2.16
CA ARG A 98 2.06 -9.92 2.02
C ARG A 98 1.72 -10.30 0.58
N SER A 99 1.76 -9.35 -0.36
CA SER A 99 1.44 -9.64 -1.75
C SER A 99 2.61 -10.30 -2.46
N GLU A 100 2.37 -11.42 -3.10
CA GLU A 100 3.34 -12.06 -4.00
C GLU A 100 3.47 -11.28 -5.31
N HIS A 101 2.39 -10.66 -5.74
CA HIS A 101 2.32 -9.76 -6.87
C HIS A 101 1.36 -8.62 -6.54
N LEU A 102 1.73 -7.41 -6.88
CA LEU A 102 0.97 -6.21 -6.59
C LEU A 102 0.41 -5.63 -7.87
N ASP A 103 -0.91 -5.56 -7.97
CA ASP A 103 -1.62 -4.69 -8.91
C ASP A 103 -1.98 -3.41 -8.14
N TYR A 104 -1.32 -2.31 -8.50
CA TYR A 104 -1.37 -1.06 -7.77
C TYR A 104 -2.77 -0.47 -7.71
N ASP A 105 -3.47 -0.41 -8.84
CA ASP A 105 -4.80 0.19 -8.90
C ASP A 105 -5.80 -0.63 -8.10
N SER A 106 -5.74 -1.97 -8.22
CA SER A 106 -6.57 -2.88 -7.43
C SER A 106 -6.31 -2.75 -5.94
N MET A 107 -5.05 -2.59 -5.54
CA MET A 107 -4.69 -2.35 -4.13
C MET A 107 -5.29 -1.04 -3.60
N ILE A 108 -5.20 0.06 -4.37
CA ILE A 108 -5.79 1.35 -3.96
C ILE A 108 -7.29 1.20 -3.76
N HIS A 109 -8.00 0.60 -4.73
CA HIS A 109 -9.43 0.38 -4.61
C HIS A 109 -9.79 -0.51 -3.43
N GLU A 110 -9.09 -1.62 -3.23
CA GLU A 110 -9.35 -2.53 -2.11
C GLU A 110 -9.22 -1.84 -0.74
N ILE A 111 -8.19 -1.00 -0.57
CA ILE A 111 -7.97 -0.30 0.70
C ILE A 111 -8.94 0.87 0.86
N MET A 112 -9.06 1.74 -0.15
CA MET A 112 -9.75 3.00 -0.01
C MET A 112 -11.28 2.88 -0.10
N ASP A 113 -11.79 1.98 -0.95
CA ASP A 113 -13.24 1.81 -1.14
C ASP A 113 -13.89 1.05 0.03
N ASN A 114 -13.12 0.28 0.78
CA ASN A 114 -13.59 -0.44 1.99
C ASN A 114 -13.31 0.32 3.30
N TYR A 115 -12.65 1.48 3.24
CA TYR A 115 -12.30 2.25 4.42
C TYR A 115 -13.41 3.25 4.77
N THR A 116 -13.85 3.22 6.04
CA THR A 116 -14.73 4.26 6.59
C THR A 116 -13.88 5.24 7.39
N PRO A 117 -13.76 6.51 6.96
CA PRO A 117 -12.92 7.48 7.66
C PRO A 117 -13.50 7.87 9.01
N SER A 118 -12.61 8.18 9.97
CA SER A 118 -12.96 8.66 11.29
C SER A 118 -12.97 10.19 11.38
N ASP A 119 -11.93 10.81 10.87
CA ASP A 119 -11.72 12.26 10.95
C ASP A 119 -11.83 12.94 9.58
N LEU A 120 -11.52 12.23 8.48
CA LEU A 120 -11.67 12.73 7.12
C LEU A 120 -13.12 12.70 6.68
N SER A 121 -13.52 13.69 5.87
CA SER A 121 -14.77 13.60 5.13
C SER A 121 -14.68 12.60 3.97
N THR A 122 -15.84 12.17 3.49
CA THR A 122 -15.93 11.26 2.32
C THR A 122 -15.30 11.86 1.07
N ASP A 123 -15.47 13.18 0.88
CA ASP A 123 -14.90 13.91 -0.27
C ASP A 123 -13.37 13.97 -0.17
N GLU A 124 -12.81 14.18 1.03
CA GLU A 124 -11.36 14.19 1.24
C GLU A 124 -10.76 12.81 1.02
N LEU A 125 -11.45 11.75 1.45
CA LEU A 125 -11.02 10.37 1.20
C LEU A 125 -11.04 10.06 -0.30
N SER A 126 -12.10 10.47 -1.02
CA SER A 126 -12.20 10.31 -2.48
C SER A 126 -11.09 11.06 -3.21
N ASN A 127 -10.83 12.32 -2.84
CA ASN A 127 -9.75 13.12 -3.42
C ASN A 127 -8.37 12.50 -3.16
N LEU A 128 -8.17 11.92 -1.97
CA LEU A 128 -6.93 11.20 -1.66
C LEU A 128 -6.78 9.96 -2.53
N ARG A 129 -7.84 9.16 -2.68
CA ARG A 129 -7.85 7.97 -3.54
C ARG A 129 -7.47 8.33 -4.98
N ASP A 130 -8.09 9.37 -5.54
CA ASP A 130 -7.85 9.79 -6.92
C ASP A 130 -6.38 10.22 -7.12
N LYS A 131 -5.80 10.96 -6.15
CA LYS A 131 -4.37 11.30 -6.15
C LYS A 131 -3.48 10.07 -6.08
N LEU A 132 -3.83 9.08 -5.25
CA LEU A 132 -3.06 7.85 -5.16
C LEU A 132 -3.06 7.08 -6.48
N LEU A 133 -4.19 7.04 -7.21
CA LEU A 133 -4.30 6.39 -8.52
C LEU A 133 -3.45 7.05 -9.62
N GLU A 134 -3.14 8.34 -9.48
CA GLU A 134 -2.29 9.07 -10.42
C GLU A 134 -0.79 8.87 -10.17
N LEU A 135 -0.38 8.39 -8.99
CA LEU A 135 1.03 8.30 -8.59
C LEU A 135 1.91 7.50 -9.55
N PRO A 136 1.48 6.37 -10.14
CA PRO A 136 2.31 5.65 -11.10
C PRO A 136 2.75 6.51 -12.28
N ASP A 137 1.85 7.32 -12.81
CA ASP A 137 2.14 8.21 -13.95
C ASP A 137 2.97 9.43 -13.52
N VAL A 138 2.73 9.98 -12.33
CA VAL A 138 3.46 11.15 -11.80
C VAL A 138 4.87 10.78 -11.34
N ARG A 139 5.03 9.65 -10.66
CA ARG A 139 6.30 9.21 -10.05
C ARG A 139 7.07 8.23 -10.89
N LYS A 140 6.51 7.78 -12.04
CA LYS A 140 7.14 6.89 -13.01
C LYS A 140 7.57 5.56 -12.40
N PHE A 141 6.59 4.80 -11.90
CA PHE A 141 6.74 3.41 -11.51
C PHE A 141 5.65 2.56 -12.16
N ASP A 142 5.87 1.26 -12.23
CA ASP A 142 4.95 0.34 -12.88
C ASP A 142 3.70 0.10 -12.02
N ARG A 143 2.54 -0.10 -12.69
CA ARG A 143 1.29 -0.44 -12.00
C ARG A 143 1.23 -1.89 -11.52
N GLN A 144 2.09 -2.75 -12.08
CA GLN A 144 2.20 -4.15 -11.67
C GLN A 144 3.67 -4.50 -11.44
N PHE A 145 3.98 -5.04 -10.28
CA PHE A 145 5.33 -5.46 -9.89
C PHE A 145 5.28 -6.45 -8.71
N THR A 146 6.40 -7.11 -8.43
CA THR A 146 6.56 -7.96 -7.24
C THR A 146 7.13 -7.10 -6.11
N PRO A 147 6.41 -6.91 -4.98
CA PRO A 147 6.95 -6.15 -3.86
C PRO A 147 8.20 -6.79 -3.28
N VAL A 148 9.19 -5.94 -2.95
CA VAL A 148 10.42 -6.34 -2.26
C VAL A 148 10.46 -5.67 -0.88
N PRO A 149 9.86 -6.29 0.18
CA PRO A 149 9.68 -5.64 1.48
C PRO A 149 10.97 -5.19 2.16
N SER A 150 12.10 -5.86 1.87
CA SER A 150 13.40 -5.54 2.45
C SER A 150 13.86 -4.10 2.16
N VAL A 151 13.52 -3.56 0.98
CA VAL A 151 13.96 -2.21 0.56
C VAL A 151 13.18 -1.08 1.22
N ILE A 152 12.02 -1.38 1.83
CA ILE A 152 11.19 -0.41 2.57
C ILE A 152 11.21 -0.63 4.08
N LYS A 153 11.94 -1.64 4.59
CA LYS A 153 11.97 -2.03 6.01
C LYS A 153 12.21 -0.85 6.97
N ALA A 154 13.15 0.02 6.65
CA ALA A 154 13.45 1.18 7.47
C ALA A 154 12.29 2.21 7.51
N ARG A 155 11.45 2.26 6.46
CA ARG A 155 10.28 3.15 6.38
C ARG A 155 9.07 2.59 7.09
N ILE A 156 8.95 1.27 7.21
CA ILE A 156 7.86 0.61 7.94
C ILE A 156 7.92 0.96 9.43
N LYS A 157 9.13 0.94 9.98
CA LYS A 157 9.35 1.25 11.39
C LYS A 157 8.90 2.65 11.75
N ARG A 158 8.09 2.78 12.82
CA ARG A 158 7.64 4.05 13.40
C ARG A 158 7.89 4.06 14.91
N GLU A 159 8.20 5.24 15.42
CA GLU A 159 8.44 5.46 16.85
C GLU A 159 7.58 6.64 17.31
N TYR A 160 6.94 6.48 18.45
CA TYR A 160 6.06 7.46 19.07
C TYR A 160 6.48 7.70 20.52
N ASP A 161 6.63 8.95 20.91
CA ASP A 161 6.82 9.30 22.30
C ASP A 161 5.48 9.20 23.05
N VAL A 162 5.41 8.30 24.02
CA VAL A 162 4.16 8.04 24.78
C VAL A 162 4.16 8.75 26.12
N TYR A 163 5.31 8.74 26.78
CA TYR A 163 5.51 9.37 28.09
C TYR A 163 7.00 9.66 28.27
N GLN A 164 7.35 10.52 29.25
CA GLN A 164 8.76 10.76 29.57
C GLN A 164 9.48 9.44 29.85
N GLY A 165 10.46 9.10 29.05
CA GLY A 165 11.20 7.83 29.13
C GLY A 165 10.51 6.60 28.55
N ILE A 166 9.33 6.75 27.89
CA ILE A 166 8.61 5.64 27.26
C ILE A 166 8.34 5.96 25.78
N LYS A 167 8.83 5.08 24.91
CA LYS A 167 8.58 5.13 23.48
C LYS A 167 7.86 3.86 23.02
N LEU A 168 6.83 4.04 22.20
CA LEU A 168 6.20 2.95 21.47
C LEU A 168 6.87 2.83 20.12
N GLN A 169 7.38 1.65 19.79
CA GLN A 169 7.95 1.35 18.49
C GLN A 169 7.10 0.31 17.78
N ILE A 170 6.55 0.70 16.62
CA ILE A 170 5.87 -0.22 15.70
C ILE A 170 6.90 -0.61 14.64
N THR A 171 7.25 -1.89 14.59
CA THR A 171 8.31 -2.42 13.72
C THR A 171 7.76 -3.13 12.49
N ASP A 172 6.46 -3.43 12.50
CA ASP A 172 5.79 -4.22 11.48
C ASP A 172 4.33 -3.81 11.31
N GLU A 173 3.62 -4.39 10.33
CA GLU A 173 2.18 -4.26 10.21
C GLU A 173 1.47 -4.96 11.37
N ILE A 174 0.34 -4.40 11.76
CA ILE A 174 -0.52 -4.93 12.83
C ILE A 174 -1.90 -5.15 12.20
N ASP A 175 -2.40 -6.38 12.29
CA ASP A 175 -3.77 -6.67 11.84
C ASP A 175 -4.77 -5.90 12.70
N LYS A 176 -5.64 -5.10 12.06
CA LYS A 176 -6.60 -4.21 12.72
C LYS A 176 -5.95 -3.38 13.83
N ILE A 177 -4.99 -2.55 13.44
CA ILE A 177 -4.18 -1.76 14.39
C ILE A 177 -5.05 -0.95 15.36
N GLU A 178 -6.22 -0.50 14.92
CA GLU A 178 -7.20 0.25 15.70
C GLU A 178 -7.84 -0.55 16.85
N GLU A 179 -7.86 -1.88 16.73
CA GLU A 179 -8.32 -2.76 17.81
C GLU A 179 -7.20 -3.13 18.79
N VAL A 180 -5.94 -2.95 18.37
CA VAL A 180 -4.77 -3.31 19.16
C VAL A 180 -4.22 -2.12 19.94
N ILE A 181 -4.20 -0.94 19.32
CA ILE A 181 -3.66 0.29 19.90
C ILE A 181 -4.71 1.39 19.76
N TYR A 182 -5.22 1.87 20.89
CA TYR A 182 -6.19 2.97 20.92
C TYR A 182 -5.98 3.87 22.12
N SER A 183 -6.45 5.10 22.02
CA SER A 183 -6.39 6.07 23.12
C SER A 183 -7.77 6.30 23.74
N GLU A 184 -7.78 6.60 25.02
CA GLU A 184 -8.99 7.04 25.73
C GLU A 184 -8.64 8.14 26.73
N ARG A 185 -9.69 8.83 27.19
CA ARG A 185 -9.59 9.82 28.26
C ARG A 185 -10.54 9.43 29.39
N ASP A 186 -10.04 9.49 30.61
CA ASP A 186 -10.90 9.24 31.79
C ASP A 186 -11.75 10.47 32.15
N GLU A 187 -12.60 10.31 33.17
CA GLU A 187 -13.50 11.35 33.69
C GLU A 187 -12.73 12.59 34.22
N HIS A 188 -11.47 12.43 34.57
CA HIS A 188 -10.61 13.50 35.06
C HIS A 188 -9.79 14.15 33.96
N GLY A 189 -9.98 13.72 32.68
CA GLY A 189 -9.27 14.24 31.53
C GLY A 189 -7.89 13.64 31.30
N THR A 190 -7.47 12.63 32.07
CA THR A 190 -6.19 11.96 31.90
C THR A 190 -6.23 11.12 30.63
N GLN A 191 -5.20 11.27 29.81
CA GLN A 191 -5.07 10.56 28.54
C GLN A 191 -4.32 9.24 28.72
N TYR A 192 -4.84 8.19 28.14
CA TYR A 192 -4.23 6.86 28.14
C TYR A 192 -4.04 6.36 26.72
N LEU A 193 -2.91 5.69 26.48
CA LEU A 193 -2.71 4.84 25.33
C LEU A 193 -2.84 3.39 25.79
N LYS A 194 -3.81 2.67 25.28
CA LYS A 194 -4.05 1.27 25.58
C LYS A 194 -3.52 0.39 24.46
N ILE A 195 -2.81 -0.65 24.85
CA ILE A 195 -2.22 -1.63 23.94
C ILE A 195 -2.69 -3.01 24.37
N ARG A 196 -3.41 -3.71 23.48
CA ARG A 196 -3.79 -5.10 23.70
C ARG A 196 -2.54 -5.98 23.64
N THR A 197 -2.25 -6.71 24.68
CA THR A 197 -1.13 -7.65 24.72
C THR A 197 -1.62 -9.09 24.76
N THR A 198 -0.91 -9.96 24.05
CA THR A 198 -1.06 -11.42 24.12
C THR A 198 0.03 -12.05 24.98
N ASP A 199 1.04 -11.26 25.41
CA ASP A 199 2.13 -11.75 26.26
C ASP A 199 1.77 -11.68 27.75
N ASN A 200 1.49 -12.84 28.33
CA ASN A 200 1.15 -12.96 29.75
C ASN A 200 2.28 -12.51 30.69
N VAL A 201 3.54 -12.60 30.29
CA VAL A 201 4.68 -12.18 31.11
C VAL A 201 4.68 -10.66 31.25
N THR A 202 4.59 -9.96 30.12
CA THR A 202 4.49 -8.50 30.12
C THR A 202 3.23 -8.03 30.82
N PHE A 203 2.07 -8.67 30.58
CA PHE A 203 0.84 -8.32 31.27
C PHE A 203 0.98 -8.36 32.79
N LYS A 204 1.54 -9.46 33.33
CA LYS A 204 1.73 -9.64 34.78
C LYS A 204 2.66 -8.61 35.40
N ARG A 205 3.66 -8.12 34.66
CA ARG A 205 4.62 -7.08 35.14
C ARG A 205 3.94 -5.75 35.44
N PHE A 206 2.88 -5.41 34.72
CA PHE A 206 2.19 -4.13 34.83
C PHE A 206 0.78 -4.25 35.42
N PHE A 207 0.35 -5.47 35.73
CA PHE A 207 -0.96 -5.70 36.32
C PHE A 207 -1.01 -5.28 37.79
N LYS A 208 -1.74 -4.18 38.07
CA LYS A 208 -2.01 -3.74 39.41
C LYS A 208 -3.40 -4.28 39.86
N ARG A 209 -3.42 -5.12 40.90
CA ARG A 209 -4.70 -5.52 41.52
C ARG A 209 -5.40 -4.28 42.07
N LYS A 210 -6.67 -4.05 41.72
CA LYS A 210 -7.47 -3.06 42.40
C LYS A 210 -7.66 -3.58 43.83
N GLU A 211 -7.25 -2.80 44.80
CA GLU A 211 -7.69 -3.01 46.21
C GLU A 211 -9.20 -2.91 46.23
N LYS A 212 -9.85 -3.89 46.88
CA LYS A 212 -11.31 -3.92 47.04
C LYS A 212 -11.76 -2.87 48.04
#